data_0e65e8d9e3e5e01f1eaba4a0a1d448b9
#
_entry.id   0e65e8d9e3e5e01f1eaba4a0a1d448b9
#
_cell.length_a   1.000
_cell.length_b   1.000
_cell.length_c   1.000
_cell.angle_alpha   90.00
_cell.angle_beta   90.00
_cell.angle_gamma   90.00
#
_symmetry.space_group_name_H-M   'P 1'
#
loop_
_entity.id
_entity.type
_entity.pdbx_description
1 polymer ?
#
loop_
_entity_poly.entity_id
_entity_poly.type
_entity_poly.pdbx_seq_one_letter_code
_entity_poly.pdbx_strand_id
1 'polypeptide(L)'
;DEEPDEAEYWLKKSASKGNRLAMYMLYKCYRDGKIEDREGEKMKYLLMAVDKEYGFAEYEYSKILSKTKSDMAIEYMRQASRHGCPMAEYAVGKLFLERGNTDLALPYLESAASKNTWARFYLGLLYYYKLDDKEKGMEYLRMAEDQNFEPAHAAIAQIEYGYNARIVAGVFNLFYYASRIIDEDAEDMYPHPAFADVDMRAKKEDRAKRMGLTMSGM
;
A
#
# COMPACT_ATOMS: atom_id res chain seq x y z
N ASP A 1 -22.07 18.51 -8.27
CA ASP A 1 -22.88 17.49 -7.56
C ASP A 1 -23.51 16.59 -8.61
N GLU A 2 -22.69 15.74 -9.27
CA GLU A 2 -23.19 14.68 -10.13
C GLU A 2 -23.78 13.59 -9.22
N GLU A 3 -25.00 13.19 -9.54
CA GLU A 3 -25.78 12.32 -8.66
C GLU A 3 -25.09 10.97 -8.47
N PRO A 4 -24.92 10.49 -7.23
CA PRO A 4 -24.33 9.16 -6.94
C PRO A 4 -25.03 8.03 -7.71
N ASP A 5 -26.30 8.18 -7.98
CA ASP A 5 -27.12 7.20 -8.71
C ASP A 5 -26.73 7.08 -10.20
N GLU A 6 -26.26 8.15 -10.84
CA GLU A 6 -25.79 8.09 -12.24
C GLU A 6 -24.46 7.37 -12.34
N ALA A 7 -23.52 7.66 -11.45
CA ALA A 7 -22.23 6.97 -11.39
C ALA A 7 -22.42 5.46 -11.13
N GLU A 8 -23.31 5.09 -10.21
CA GLU A 8 -23.65 3.69 -9.94
C GLU A 8 -24.22 3.00 -11.17
N TYR A 9 -25.17 3.64 -11.86
CA TYR A 9 -25.77 3.08 -13.06
C TYR A 9 -24.72 2.77 -14.14
N TRP A 10 -23.80 3.71 -14.43
CA TRP A 10 -22.80 3.50 -15.46
C TRP A 10 -21.75 2.46 -15.04
N LEU A 11 -21.36 2.41 -13.76
CA LEU A 11 -20.48 1.39 -13.23
C LEU A 11 -21.13 0.00 -13.30
N LYS A 12 -22.41 -0.14 -12.90
CA LYS A 12 -23.15 -1.42 -13.01
C LYS A 12 -23.26 -1.87 -14.46
N LYS A 13 -23.55 -0.95 -15.37
CA LYS A 13 -23.63 -1.23 -16.81
C LYS A 13 -22.28 -1.66 -17.39
N SER A 14 -21.18 -1.07 -16.94
CA SER A 14 -19.82 -1.45 -17.35
C SER A 14 -19.42 -2.80 -16.75
N ALA A 15 -19.72 -3.04 -15.47
CA ALA A 15 -19.48 -4.29 -14.78
C ALA A 15 -20.23 -5.47 -15.42
N SER A 16 -21.49 -5.25 -15.84
CA SER A 16 -22.30 -6.28 -16.53
C SER A 16 -21.70 -6.71 -17.88
N LYS A 17 -20.90 -5.85 -18.50
CA LYS A 17 -20.13 -6.15 -19.72
C LYS A 17 -18.78 -6.83 -19.44
N GLY A 18 -18.50 -7.20 -18.20
CA GLY A 18 -17.27 -7.89 -17.80
C GLY A 18 -16.08 -6.97 -17.50
N ASN A 19 -16.29 -5.67 -17.36
CA ASN A 19 -15.22 -4.75 -17.03
C ASN A 19 -14.80 -4.92 -15.56
N ARG A 20 -13.63 -5.55 -15.34
CA ARG A 20 -13.09 -5.83 -14.00
C ARG A 20 -12.78 -4.57 -13.18
N LEU A 21 -12.38 -3.49 -13.83
CA LEU A 21 -12.17 -2.20 -13.16
C LEU A 21 -13.48 -1.63 -12.63
N ALA A 22 -14.56 -1.66 -13.42
CA ALA A 22 -15.87 -1.18 -12.98
C ALA A 22 -16.41 -2.00 -11.79
N MET A 23 -16.20 -3.32 -11.78
CA MET A 23 -16.55 -4.19 -10.67
C MET A 23 -15.80 -3.77 -9.39
N TYR A 24 -14.48 -3.59 -9.49
CA TYR A 24 -13.67 -3.14 -8.37
C TYR A 24 -14.03 -1.73 -7.90
N MET A 25 -14.36 -0.82 -8.81
CA MET A 25 -14.80 0.53 -8.49
C MET A 25 -16.12 0.54 -7.73
N LEU A 26 -17.10 -0.29 -8.12
CA LEU A 26 -18.34 -0.47 -7.36
C LEU A 26 -18.05 -0.95 -5.94
N TYR A 27 -17.22 -1.98 -5.80
CA TYR A 27 -16.79 -2.44 -4.48
C TYR A 27 -16.22 -1.30 -3.64
N LYS A 28 -15.29 -0.51 -4.21
CA LYS A 28 -14.68 0.63 -3.50
C LYS A 28 -15.70 1.69 -3.13
N CYS A 29 -16.57 2.07 -4.05
CA CYS A 29 -17.59 3.09 -3.78
C CYS A 29 -18.53 2.66 -2.63
N TYR A 30 -18.93 1.40 -2.61
CA TYR A 30 -19.74 0.84 -1.52
C TYR A 30 -18.95 0.72 -0.20
N ARG A 31 -17.68 0.29 -0.25
CA ARG A 31 -16.82 0.21 0.93
C ARG A 31 -16.59 1.57 1.57
N ASP A 32 -16.32 2.58 0.74
CA ASP A 32 -15.97 3.93 1.18
C ASP A 32 -17.21 4.79 1.50
N GLY A 33 -18.43 4.24 1.34
CA GLY A 33 -19.69 4.92 1.58
C GLY A 33 -19.98 6.06 0.59
N LYS A 34 -19.31 6.08 -0.57
CA LYS A 34 -19.55 7.07 -1.63
C LYS A 34 -20.87 6.81 -2.36
N ILE A 35 -21.27 5.56 -2.42
CA ILE A 35 -22.56 5.07 -2.89
C ILE A 35 -23.11 4.18 -1.78
N GLU A 36 -24.40 4.32 -1.48
CA GLU A 36 -25.06 3.47 -0.48
C GLU A 36 -25.26 2.05 -1.02
N ASP A 37 -24.72 1.05 -0.30
CA ASP A 37 -24.89 -0.37 -0.66
C ASP A 37 -26.26 -0.89 -0.16
N ARG A 38 -27.34 -0.44 -0.81
CA ARG A 38 -28.73 -0.76 -0.42
C ARG A 38 -29.05 -2.25 -0.52
N GLU A 39 -28.39 -2.95 -1.43
CA GLU A 39 -28.64 -4.37 -1.72
C GLU A 39 -27.59 -5.29 -1.09
N GLY A 40 -26.57 -4.75 -0.39
CA GLY A 40 -25.48 -5.55 0.17
C GLY A 40 -24.58 -6.20 -0.87
N GLU A 41 -24.46 -5.61 -2.04
CA GLU A 41 -23.74 -6.17 -3.19
C GLU A 41 -22.22 -5.97 -3.15
N LYS A 42 -21.71 -5.22 -2.18
CA LYS A 42 -20.27 -4.91 -2.05
C LYS A 42 -19.38 -6.13 -2.28
N MET A 43 -19.60 -7.20 -1.54
CA MET A 43 -18.78 -8.41 -1.65
C MET A 43 -18.97 -9.13 -2.98
N LYS A 44 -20.16 -9.10 -3.57
CA LYS A 44 -20.43 -9.65 -4.90
C LYS A 44 -19.51 -9.02 -5.94
N TYR A 45 -19.43 -7.67 -5.98
CA TYR A 45 -18.59 -6.97 -6.95
C TYR A 45 -17.09 -7.18 -6.72
N LEU A 46 -16.66 -7.32 -5.45
CA LEU A 46 -15.27 -7.71 -5.15
C LEU A 46 -14.96 -9.09 -5.73
N LEU A 47 -15.78 -10.08 -5.45
CA LEU A 47 -15.58 -11.45 -5.93
C LEU A 47 -15.65 -11.55 -7.45
N MET A 48 -16.56 -10.82 -8.09
CA MET A 48 -16.61 -10.73 -9.56
C MET A 48 -15.30 -10.17 -10.14
N ALA A 49 -14.68 -9.18 -9.49
CA ALA A 49 -13.41 -8.63 -9.93
C ALA A 49 -12.24 -9.62 -9.68
N VAL A 50 -12.28 -10.38 -8.59
CA VAL A 50 -11.33 -11.46 -8.29
C VAL A 50 -11.43 -12.55 -9.36
N ASP A 51 -12.63 -13.00 -9.73
CA ASP A 51 -12.85 -14.00 -10.78
C ASP A 51 -12.36 -13.54 -12.16
N LYS A 52 -12.22 -12.22 -12.36
CA LYS A 52 -11.63 -11.61 -13.54
C LYS A 52 -10.13 -11.34 -13.40
N GLU A 53 -9.48 -11.94 -12.41
CA GLU A 53 -8.02 -11.82 -12.18
C GLU A 53 -7.57 -10.37 -12.10
N TYR A 54 -8.34 -9.54 -11.36
CA TYR A 54 -7.97 -8.16 -11.14
C TYR A 54 -7.12 -8.03 -9.88
N GLY A 55 -5.82 -7.82 -10.03
CA GLY A 55 -4.84 -7.88 -8.94
C GLY A 55 -5.17 -6.99 -7.73
N PHE A 56 -5.75 -5.81 -7.94
CA PHE A 56 -6.20 -4.97 -6.82
C PHE A 56 -7.37 -5.58 -6.04
N ALA A 57 -8.29 -6.28 -6.71
CA ALA A 57 -9.39 -6.96 -6.05
C ALA A 57 -8.90 -8.19 -5.29
N GLU A 58 -7.97 -8.95 -5.85
CA GLU A 58 -7.33 -10.09 -5.19
C GLU A 58 -6.56 -9.65 -3.94
N TYR A 59 -5.86 -8.52 -4.00
CA TYR A 59 -5.18 -7.94 -2.84
C TYR A 59 -6.16 -7.53 -1.74
N GLU A 60 -7.25 -6.83 -2.08
CA GLU A 60 -8.32 -6.51 -1.12
C GLU A 60 -8.93 -7.75 -0.50
N TYR A 61 -9.20 -8.76 -1.33
CA TYR A 61 -9.76 -10.02 -0.85
C TYR A 61 -8.79 -10.75 0.07
N SER A 62 -7.48 -10.73 -0.23
CA SER A 62 -6.44 -11.29 0.64
C SER A 62 -6.44 -10.66 2.03
N LYS A 63 -6.67 -9.36 2.14
CA LYS A 63 -6.76 -8.64 3.42
C LYS A 63 -7.99 -9.06 4.22
N ILE A 64 -9.13 -9.26 3.56
CA ILE A 64 -10.33 -9.77 4.22
C ILE A 64 -10.07 -11.18 4.76
N LEU A 65 -9.43 -12.03 3.96
CA LEU A 65 -9.10 -13.41 4.35
C LEU A 65 -8.03 -13.47 5.45
N SER A 66 -7.13 -12.51 5.53
CA SER A 66 -6.06 -12.50 6.55
C SER A 66 -6.59 -12.51 7.98
N LYS A 67 -7.82 -12.04 8.17
CA LYS A 67 -8.50 -12.05 9.47
C LYS A 67 -8.99 -13.44 9.91
N THR A 68 -9.16 -14.38 8.98
CA THR A 68 -9.77 -15.68 9.25
C THR A 68 -9.04 -16.89 8.65
N LYS A 69 -8.36 -16.72 7.52
CA LYS A 69 -7.77 -17.82 6.72
C LYS A 69 -6.41 -17.40 6.16
N SER A 70 -5.38 -17.40 7.00
CA SER A 70 -4.04 -16.87 6.66
C SER A 70 -3.39 -17.50 5.42
N ASP A 71 -3.54 -18.81 5.21
CA ASP A 71 -2.89 -19.47 4.06
C ASP A 71 -3.55 -19.09 2.73
N MET A 72 -4.88 -18.98 2.72
CA MET A 72 -5.59 -18.46 1.54
C MET A 72 -5.27 -16.99 1.28
N ALA A 73 -5.13 -16.19 2.32
CA ALA A 73 -4.74 -14.80 2.18
C ALA A 73 -3.38 -14.65 1.48
N ILE A 74 -2.39 -15.45 1.88
CA ILE A 74 -1.07 -15.44 1.25
C ILE A 74 -1.16 -15.84 -0.23
N GLU A 75 -1.98 -16.83 -0.56
CA GLU A 75 -2.12 -17.26 -1.95
C GLU A 75 -2.76 -16.18 -2.81
N TYR A 76 -3.86 -15.54 -2.35
CA TYR A 76 -4.45 -14.40 -3.07
C TYR A 76 -3.51 -13.20 -3.17
N MET A 77 -2.68 -12.95 -2.16
CA MET A 77 -1.65 -11.91 -2.20
C MET A 77 -0.61 -12.20 -3.30
N ARG A 78 -0.19 -13.47 -3.45
CA ARG A 78 0.71 -13.89 -4.54
C ARG A 78 0.05 -13.81 -5.91
N GLN A 79 -1.24 -14.13 -6.03
CA GLN A 79 -1.99 -13.96 -7.27
C GLN A 79 -2.08 -12.49 -7.64
N ALA A 80 -2.43 -11.63 -6.70
CA ALA A 80 -2.46 -10.18 -6.89
C ALA A 80 -1.12 -9.62 -7.36
N SER A 81 -0.01 -10.11 -6.80
CA SER A 81 1.35 -9.76 -7.24
C SER A 81 1.59 -10.20 -8.70
N ARG A 82 1.24 -11.43 -9.06
CA ARG A 82 1.35 -11.92 -10.45
C ARG A 82 0.51 -11.11 -11.44
N HIS A 83 -0.62 -10.59 -10.99
CA HIS A 83 -1.51 -9.74 -11.79
C HIS A 83 -1.15 -8.24 -11.71
N GLY A 84 0.08 -7.93 -11.26
CA GLY A 84 0.68 -6.62 -11.33
C GLY A 84 0.11 -5.60 -10.33
N CYS A 85 -0.33 -6.06 -9.15
CA CYS A 85 -0.70 -5.16 -8.05
C CYS A 85 0.57 -4.77 -7.26
N PRO A 86 1.03 -3.50 -7.32
CA PRO A 86 2.28 -3.09 -6.67
C PRO A 86 2.24 -3.20 -5.14
N MET A 87 1.05 -3.09 -4.55
CA MET A 87 0.87 -3.26 -3.11
C MET A 87 1.03 -4.71 -2.70
N ALA A 88 0.54 -5.64 -3.52
CA ALA A 88 0.71 -7.08 -3.30
C ALA A 88 2.18 -7.49 -3.51
N GLU A 89 2.86 -6.96 -4.53
CA GLU A 89 4.29 -7.17 -4.74
C GLU A 89 5.09 -6.73 -3.52
N TYR A 90 4.86 -5.52 -3.04
CA TYR A 90 5.49 -5.03 -1.81
C TYR A 90 5.16 -5.91 -0.59
N ALA A 91 3.89 -6.28 -0.39
CA ALA A 91 3.47 -7.09 0.74
C ALA A 91 4.11 -8.49 0.73
N VAL A 92 4.22 -9.13 -0.43
CA VAL A 92 4.92 -10.40 -0.60
C VAL A 92 6.41 -10.25 -0.32
N GLY A 93 7.05 -9.20 -0.85
CA GLY A 93 8.46 -8.89 -0.58
C GLY A 93 8.72 -8.68 0.91
N LYS A 94 7.88 -7.90 1.58
CA LYS A 94 7.93 -7.67 3.03
C LYS A 94 7.78 -8.98 3.83
N LEU A 95 6.84 -9.82 3.45
CA LEU A 95 6.64 -11.14 4.09
C LEU A 95 7.89 -12.02 4.02
N PHE A 96 8.60 -12.01 2.88
CA PHE A 96 9.85 -12.73 2.74
C PHE A 96 10.95 -12.12 3.60
N LEU A 97 11.05 -10.80 3.74
CA LEU A 97 12.00 -10.14 4.64
C LEU A 97 11.75 -10.51 6.10
N GLU A 98 10.48 -10.54 6.54
CA GLU A 98 10.10 -10.94 7.91
C GLU A 98 10.50 -12.38 8.21
N ARG A 99 10.52 -13.25 7.20
CA ARG A 99 10.99 -14.64 7.30
C ARG A 99 12.52 -14.79 7.13
N GLY A 100 13.25 -13.69 6.98
CA GLY A 100 14.69 -13.69 6.78
C GLY A 100 15.15 -14.07 5.36
N ASN A 101 14.24 -14.26 4.43
CA ASN A 101 14.50 -14.69 3.04
C ASN A 101 14.76 -13.48 2.12
N THR A 102 15.88 -12.82 2.29
CA THR A 102 16.27 -11.62 1.53
C THR A 102 16.27 -11.86 0.00
N ASP A 103 16.82 -12.99 -0.43
CA ASP A 103 16.95 -13.32 -1.87
C ASP A 103 15.60 -13.47 -2.55
N LEU A 104 14.60 -14.01 -1.83
CA LEU A 104 13.24 -14.12 -2.33
C LEU A 104 12.46 -12.80 -2.26
N ALA A 105 12.83 -11.91 -1.32
CA ALA A 105 12.20 -10.61 -1.16
C ALA A 105 12.58 -9.62 -2.28
N LEU A 106 13.86 -9.64 -2.69
CA LEU A 106 14.43 -8.69 -3.65
C LEU A 106 13.61 -8.53 -4.93
N PRO A 107 13.32 -9.59 -5.71
CA PRO A 107 12.62 -9.42 -6.99
C PRO A 107 11.22 -8.82 -6.82
N TYR A 108 10.53 -9.11 -5.71
CA TYR A 108 9.21 -8.53 -5.43
C TYR A 108 9.31 -7.05 -5.06
N LEU A 109 10.29 -6.69 -4.24
CA LEU A 109 10.50 -5.30 -3.86
C LEU A 109 10.98 -4.46 -5.06
N GLU A 110 11.86 -4.98 -5.90
CA GLU A 110 12.34 -4.32 -7.12
C GLU A 110 11.19 -4.09 -8.11
N SER A 111 10.32 -5.07 -8.30
CA SER A 111 9.11 -4.92 -9.11
C SER A 111 8.20 -3.84 -8.56
N ALA A 112 7.95 -3.84 -7.25
CA ALA A 112 7.10 -2.85 -6.59
C ALA A 112 7.71 -1.44 -6.59
N ALA A 113 9.04 -1.29 -6.60
CA ALA A 113 9.72 -0.01 -6.41
C ALA A 113 9.36 1.06 -7.45
N SER A 114 8.99 0.65 -8.66
CA SER A 114 8.56 1.58 -9.71
C SER A 114 7.33 2.40 -9.33
N LYS A 115 6.46 1.84 -8.46
CA LYS A 115 5.16 2.41 -8.08
C LYS A 115 4.92 2.51 -6.58
N ASN A 116 5.83 1.98 -5.75
CA ASN A 116 5.64 1.88 -4.31
C ASN A 116 6.81 2.51 -3.56
N THR A 117 6.56 3.61 -2.84
CA THR A 117 7.57 4.34 -2.09
C THR A 117 8.11 3.56 -0.91
N TRP A 118 7.28 2.74 -0.25
CA TRP A 118 7.74 1.82 0.79
C TRP A 118 8.71 0.77 0.25
N ALA A 119 8.44 0.23 -0.96
CA ALA A 119 9.36 -0.72 -1.58
C ALA A 119 10.73 -0.09 -1.87
N ARG A 120 10.76 1.16 -2.37
CA ARG A 120 12.00 1.92 -2.56
C ARG A 120 12.75 2.08 -1.24
N PHE A 121 12.06 2.49 -0.20
CA PHE A 121 12.64 2.67 1.13
C PHE A 121 13.25 1.38 1.68
N TYR A 122 12.50 0.26 1.64
CA TYR A 122 13.02 -1.03 2.10
C TYR A 122 14.18 -1.53 1.24
N LEU A 123 14.13 -1.35 -0.07
CA LEU A 123 15.28 -1.67 -0.95
C LEU A 123 16.49 -0.82 -0.60
N GLY A 124 16.31 0.47 -0.38
CA GLY A 124 17.39 1.35 0.03
C GLY A 124 18.10 0.85 1.29
N LEU A 125 17.34 0.51 2.31
CA LEU A 125 17.89 -0.04 3.55
C LEU A 125 18.53 -1.42 3.36
N LEU A 126 17.93 -2.26 2.52
CA LEU A 126 18.41 -3.60 2.25
C LEU A 126 19.75 -3.58 1.52
N TYR A 127 19.86 -2.79 0.44
CA TYR A 127 21.10 -2.61 -0.29
C TYR A 127 22.17 -1.97 0.59
N TYR A 128 21.83 -0.94 1.35
CA TYR A 128 22.80 -0.22 2.17
C TYR A 128 23.38 -1.06 3.32
N TYR A 129 22.51 -1.76 4.08
CA TYR A 129 22.92 -2.43 5.32
C TYR A 129 23.15 -3.94 5.20
N LYS A 130 22.46 -4.63 4.27
CA LYS A 130 22.55 -6.09 4.15
C LYS A 130 23.37 -6.57 2.98
N LEU A 131 23.26 -5.89 1.84
CA LEU A 131 23.95 -6.29 0.61
C LEU A 131 25.26 -5.53 0.39
N ASP A 132 25.57 -4.59 1.27
CA ASP A 132 26.77 -3.73 1.25
C ASP A 132 26.95 -2.92 -0.05
N ASP A 133 25.87 -2.73 -0.79
CA ASP A 133 25.82 -1.85 -1.95
C ASP A 133 25.26 -0.48 -1.52
N LYS A 134 26.15 0.34 -0.94
CA LYS A 134 25.79 1.62 -0.36
C LYS A 134 25.32 2.63 -1.39
N GLU A 135 25.88 2.56 -2.59
CA GLU A 135 25.54 3.49 -3.68
C GLU A 135 24.09 3.25 -4.15
N LYS A 136 23.75 2.01 -4.48
CA LYS A 136 22.40 1.62 -4.86
C LYS A 136 21.41 1.81 -3.71
N GLY A 137 21.84 1.56 -2.48
CA GLY A 137 21.02 1.81 -1.29
C GLY A 137 20.62 3.27 -1.15
N MET A 138 21.59 4.19 -1.29
CA MET A 138 21.33 5.63 -1.26
C MET A 138 20.49 6.11 -2.43
N GLU A 139 20.66 5.53 -3.61
CA GLU A 139 19.83 5.85 -4.79
C GLU A 139 18.35 5.57 -4.49
N TYR A 140 18.01 4.38 -4.02
CA TYR A 140 16.63 4.03 -3.66
C TYR A 140 16.07 4.88 -2.52
N LEU A 141 16.89 5.22 -1.49
CA LEU A 141 16.45 6.11 -0.42
C LEU A 141 16.12 7.51 -0.94
N ARG A 142 16.95 8.07 -1.82
CA ARG A 142 16.69 9.38 -2.45
C ARG A 142 15.45 9.33 -3.33
N MET A 143 15.25 8.26 -4.12
CA MET A 143 14.01 8.08 -4.88
C MET A 143 12.75 8.05 -4.01
N ALA A 144 12.85 7.58 -2.77
CA ALA A 144 11.75 7.63 -1.82
C ALA A 144 11.61 9.02 -1.19
N GLU A 145 12.72 9.70 -0.88
CA GLU A 145 12.76 11.08 -0.35
C GLU A 145 12.12 12.08 -1.32
N ASP A 146 12.37 11.94 -2.62
CA ASP A 146 11.78 12.79 -3.69
C ASP A 146 10.24 12.75 -3.71
N GLN A 147 9.65 11.72 -3.09
CA GLN A 147 8.20 11.61 -2.89
C GLN A 147 7.74 12.23 -1.55
N ASN A 148 8.57 13.07 -0.91
CA ASN A 148 8.34 13.63 0.43
C ASN A 148 8.09 12.55 1.50
N PHE A 149 8.79 11.42 1.38
CA PHE A 149 8.64 10.30 2.30
C PHE A 149 9.55 10.50 3.52
N GLU A 150 8.99 11.00 4.62
CA GLU A 150 9.73 11.32 5.84
C GLU A 150 10.65 10.19 6.37
N PRO A 151 10.26 8.89 6.32
CA PRO A 151 11.15 7.82 6.75
C PRO A 151 12.45 7.74 5.93
N ALA A 152 12.40 8.04 4.62
CA ALA A 152 13.60 8.05 3.80
C ALA A 152 14.48 9.24 4.13
N HIS A 153 13.90 10.42 4.32
CA HIS A 153 14.64 11.61 4.77
C HIS A 153 15.37 11.35 6.09
N ALA A 154 14.68 10.77 7.09
CA ALA A 154 15.28 10.42 8.36
C ALA A 154 16.42 9.39 8.23
N ALA A 155 16.26 8.38 7.36
CA ALA A 155 17.29 7.37 7.12
C ALA A 155 18.52 7.96 6.44
N ILE A 156 18.35 8.82 5.43
CA ILE A 156 19.44 9.52 4.74
C ILE A 156 20.19 10.43 5.73
N ALA A 157 19.48 11.27 6.49
CA ALA A 157 20.08 12.14 7.47
C ALA A 157 20.91 11.36 8.50
N GLN A 158 20.45 10.19 8.89
CA GLN A 158 21.15 9.32 9.82
C GLN A 158 22.40 8.68 9.20
N ILE A 159 22.34 8.31 7.93
CA ILE A 159 23.50 7.77 7.19
C ILE A 159 24.58 8.86 7.02
N GLU A 160 24.17 10.07 6.63
CA GLU A 160 25.10 11.16 6.32
C GLU A 160 25.69 11.83 7.56
N TYR A 161 24.91 11.98 8.63
CA TYR A 161 25.31 12.70 9.85
C TYR A 161 25.74 11.80 11.02
N GLY A 162 25.77 10.48 10.82
CA GLY A 162 26.47 9.57 11.73
C GLY A 162 25.87 9.34 13.11
N TYR A 163 24.55 9.40 13.25
CA TYR A 163 23.90 9.04 14.51
C TYR A 163 23.95 7.51 14.78
N ASN A 164 24.19 7.15 16.04
CA ASN A 164 24.49 5.81 16.54
C ASN A 164 23.62 4.69 15.94
N ALA A 165 24.24 3.58 15.54
CA ALA A 165 23.61 2.37 15.00
C ALA A 165 22.48 1.78 15.89
N ARG A 166 22.48 2.05 17.22
CA ARG A 166 21.38 1.67 18.14
C ARG A 166 20.09 2.46 17.91
N ILE A 167 20.21 3.71 17.49
CA ILE A 167 19.04 4.55 17.15
C ILE A 167 18.47 4.07 15.81
N VAL A 168 19.32 3.63 14.86
CA VAL A 168 18.88 3.06 13.58
C VAL A 168 18.04 1.80 13.81
N ALA A 169 18.49 0.89 14.67
CA ALA A 169 17.72 -0.30 15.02
C ALA A 169 16.40 0.06 15.73
N GLY A 170 16.40 1.10 16.57
CA GLY A 170 15.20 1.61 17.24
C GLY A 170 14.22 2.27 16.27
N VAL A 171 14.73 3.05 15.32
CA VAL A 171 13.94 3.66 14.23
C VAL A 171 13.41 2.57 13.30
N PHE A 172 14.21 1.55 12.95
CA PHE A 172 13.75 0.39 12.18
C PHE A 172 12.59 -0.35 12.87
N ASN A 173 12.73 -0.61 14.17
CA ASN A 173 11.67 -1.22 14.96
C ASN A 173 10.43 -0.32 15.08
N LEU A 174 10.63 0.98 15.28
CA LEU A 174 9.54 1.94 15.34
C LEU A 174 8.79 2.01 13.99
N PHE A 175 9.51 2.01 12.87
CA PHE A 175 8.90 1.97 11.53
C PHE A 175 8.29 0.61 11.21
N TYR A 176 8.89 -0.49 11.67
CA TYR A 176 8.27 -1.81 11.58
C TYR A 176 6.91 -1.85 12.31
N TYR A 177 6.84 -1.30 13.53
CA TYR A 177 5.58 -1.22 14.28
C TYR A 177 4.62 -0.16 13.71
N ALA A 178 5.12 0.98 13.25
CA ALA A 178 4.32 2.00 12.60
C ALA A 178 3.75 1.50 11.26
N SER A 179 4.52 0.72 10.48
CA SER A 179 3.99 0.13 9.24
C SER A 179 2.89 -0.90 9.49
N ARG A 180 2.91 -1.61 10.63
CA ARG A 180 1.77 -2.48 11.01
C ARG A 180 0.50 -1.71 11.32
N ILE A 181 0.63 -0.49 11.84
CA ILE A 181 -0.50 0.41 12.10
C ILE A 181 -0.94 1.11 10.81
N ILE A 182 0.00 1.38 9.90
CA ILE A 182 -0.22 2.08 8.63
C ILE A 182 -0.65 1.13 7.51
N ASP A 183 -0.36 -0.18 7.60
CA ASP A 183 -0.80 -1.19 6.61
C ASP A 183 -2.33 -1.27 6.47
N GLU A 184 -3.08 -0.82 7.48
CA GLU A 184 -4.54 -0.63 7.34
C GLU A 184 -4.89 0.60 6.48
N ASP A 185 -3.98 1.59 6.38
CA ASP A 185 -4.20 2.86 5.65
C ASP A 185 -3.30 3.01 4.39
N ALA A 186 -2.36 2.10 4.14
CA ALA A 186 -1.43 2.20 2.99
C ALA A 186 -2.16 2.12 1.63
N GLU A 187 -3.38 1.62 1.61
CA GLU A 187 -4.25 1.63 0.42
C GLU A 187 -4.67 3.03 0.01
N ASP A 188 -4.82 3.93 0.99
CA ASP A 188 -5.16 5.32 0.74
C ASP A 188 -3.97 6.14 0.18
N MET A 189 -2.74 5.61 0.27
CA MET A 189 -1.53 6.26 -0.28
C MET A 189 -1.32 6.03 -1.77
N TYR A 190 -2.08 5.10 -2.37
CA TYR A 190 -2.12 4.92 -3.82
C TYR A 190 -3.49 5.32 -4.35
N PRO A 191 -3.70 6.60 -4.69
CA PRO A 191 -4.88 6.94 -5.46
C PRO A 191 -4.79 6.14 -6.76
N HIS A 192 -5.79 5.28 -6.99
CA HIS A 192 -6.04 4.78 -8.33
C HIS A 192 -5.95 6.00 -9.27
N PRO A 193 -5.34 5.89 -10.47
CA PRO A 193 -5.18 7.03 -11.39
C PRO A 193 -6.47 7.84 -11.63
N ALA A 194 -7.63 7.24 -11.39
CA ALA A 194 -8.94 7.90 -11.46
C ALA A 194 -9.31 8.78 -10.25
N PHE A 195 -8.49 8.79 -9.16
CA PHE A 195 -8.77 9.53 -7.92
C PHE A 195 -7.54 10.30 -7.41
N ALA A 196 -6.73 10.83 -8.31
CA ALA A 196 -5.49 11.57 -8.01
C ALA A 196 -5.67 12.83 -7.13
N ASP A 197 -6.91 13.29 -6.90
CA ASP A 197 -7.24 14.56 -6.22
C ASP A 197 -7.69 14.40 -4.76
N VAL A 198 -7.41 13.27 -4.09
CA VAL A 198 -7.74 13.14 -2.67
C VAL A 198 -6.69 13.86 -1.83
N ASP A 199 -7.09 14.95 -1.19
CA ASP A 199 -6.25 15.79 -0.34
C ASP A 199 -5.64 15.00 0.83
N MET A 200 -4.39 14.58 0.65
CA MET A 200 -3.60 13.83 1.63
C MET A 200 -3.33 14.64 2.91
N ARG A 201 -3.36 15.98 2.85
CA ARG A 201 -3.15 16.84 4.03
C ARG A 201 -4.33 16.77 4.98
N ALA A 202 -5.56 16.79 4.47
CA ALA A 202 -6.75 16.71 5.30
C ALA A 202 -6.83 15.39 6.09
N LYS A 203 -6.41 14.27 5.49
CA LYS A 203 -6.33 12.97 6.17
C LYS A 203 -5.25 12.93 7.26
N LYS A 204 -4.08 13.55 7.02
CA LYS A 204 -2.97 13.64 8.00
C LYS A 204 -3.37 14.46 9.23
N GLU A 205 -4.10 15.58 9.04
CA GLU A 205 -4.61 16.42 10.11
C GLU A 205 -5.72 15.75 10.94
N ASP A 206 -6.63 15.03 10.29
CA ASP A 206 -7.71 14.30 10.96
C ASP A 206 -7.17 13.14 11.80
N ARG A 207 -6.13 12.47 11.34
CA ARG A 207 -5.41 11.42 12.06
C ARG A 207 -4.65 11.96 13.26
N ALA A 208 -3.93 13.08 13.10
CA ALA A 208 -3.24 13.75 14.21
C ALA A 208 -4.24 14.16 15.31
N LYS A 209 -5.43 14.63 14.94
CA LYS A 209 -6.52 14.93 15.87
C LYS A 209 -7.03 13.70 16.61
N ARG A 210 -7.23 12.56 15.91
CA ARG A 210 -7.68 11.30 16.52
C ARG A 210 -6.65 10.73 17.51
N MET A 211 -5.36 10.95 17.28
CA MET A 211 -4.27 10.49 18.16
C MET A 211 -3.93 11.51 19.26
N GLY A 212 -4.66 12.62 19.39
CA GLY A 212 -4.41 13.65 20.40
C GLY A 212 -3.09 14.42 20.19
N LEU A 213 -2.50 14.34 18.99
CA LEU A 213 -1.29 15.05 18.63
C LEU A 213 -1.67 16.40 18.03
N THR A 214 -1.64 17.45 18.85
CA THR A 214 -1.74 18.81 18.34
C THR A 214 -0.42 19.20 17.69
N MET A 215 -0.43 19.36 16.37
CA MET A 215 0.64 20.04 15.63
C MET A 215 0.57 21.54 15.94
N SER A 216 0.98 21.94 17.13
CA SER A 216 1.19 23.35 17.44
C SER A 216 2.68 23.65 17.33
N GLY A 217 3.07 24.35 16.29
CA GLY A 217 4.30 25.11 16.19
C GLY A 217 5.44 24.43 15.45
N MET A 218 5.47 24.58 14.15
CA MET A 218 6.65 25.03 13.39
C MET A 218 6.17 25.87 12.22
#